data_1ea7937b0b3b8854b3526f60a5f64b35
#
_entry.id   1ea7937b0b3b8854b3526f60a5f64b35
#
_cell.length_a   1.000
_cell.length_b   1.000
_cell.length_c   1.000
_cell.angle_alpha   90.00
_cell.angle_beta   90.00
_cell.angle_gamma   90.00
#
_symmetry.space_group_name_H-M   'P 1'
#
loop_
_entity.id
_entity.type
_entity.pdbx_description
1 polymer ?
#
loop_
_entity_poly.entity_id
_entity_poly.type
_entity_poly.pdbx_seq_one_letter_code
_entity_poly.pdbx_strand_id
1 'polypeptide(L)'
;KLVERNTTIPSSKSQVFSTAADNQTSVEIHIVQGERPMASDNKSLGRFILDGVPPAPRGMPQIEVSFDVDANGILNVTAKDKATGKTQSIKIEASSGLKEEDIKKMQADAELHAEEDKKKKDVVDIKNTAEMIIYTAEKALKDLPAPDQSGGQAGNEALENLKKSVTEKITALRTAKDGTDGDAIKKATEELSTEMSKIGEAIQKAGGAD
;
A
#
# COMPACT_ATOMS: atom_id res chain seq x y z
N LYS A 1 -11.95 -1.63 7.77
CA LYS A 1 -13.34 -2.02 7.44
C LYS A 1 -14.01 -0.90 6.68
N LEU A 2 -14.78 -1.22 5.64
CA LEU A 2 -15.58 -0.25 4.87
C LEU A 2 -17.00 -0.15 5.41
N VAL A 3 -17.63 -1.29 5.65
CA VAL A 3 -18.93 -1.37 6.28
C VAL A 3 -18.76 -1.97 7.67
N GLU A 4 -19.16 -1.23 8.68
CA GLU A 4 -19.07 -1.65 10.06
C GLU A 4 -20.19 -2.64 10.43
N ARG A 5 -19.94 -3.44 11.46
CA ARG A 5 -20.97 -4.29 12.04
C ARG A 5 -22.17 -3.46 12.52
N ASN A 6 -23.37 -3.98 12.39
CA ASN A 6 -24.61 -3.31 12.78
C ASN A 6 -24.91 -2.00 12.03
N THR A 7 -24.28 -1.79 10.86
CA THR A 7 -24.67 -0.68 9.99
C THR A 7 -26.11 -0.86 9.55
N THR A 8 -26.92 0.19 9.69
CA THR A 8 -28.32 0.19 9.22
C THR A 8 -28.37 0.02 7.71
N ILE A 9 -29.25 -0.85 7.23
CA ILE A 9 -29.49 -1.05 5.80
C ILE A 9 -30.80 -0.37 5.37
N PRO A 10 -30.93 0.14 4.12
CA PRO A 10 -29.90 0.11 3.08
C PRO A 10 -28.71 1.02 3.36
N SER A 11 -27.53 0.65 2.89
CA SER A 11 -26.29 1.41 3.10
C SER A 11 -25.39 1.36 1.88
N SER A 12 -24.74 2.47 1.58
CA SER A 12 -23.72 2.59 0.53
C SER A 12 -22.44 3.17 1.11
N LYS A 13 -21.30 2.56 0.80
CA LYS A 13 -19.96 3.02 1.18
C LYS A 13 -19.01 2.84 0.01
N SER A 14 -18.14 3.80 -0.21
CA SER A 14 -17.11 3.71 -1.24
C SER A 14 -15.74 4.11 -0.71
N GLN A 15 -14.70 3.55 -1.31
CA GLN A 15 -13.30 3.91 -1.05
C GLN A 15 -12.49 3.83 -2.33
N VAL A 16 -11.52 4.73 -2.46
CA VAL A 16 -10.58 4.73 -3.59
C VAL A 16 -9.33 3.95 -3.19
N PHE A 17 -8.96 3.02 -4.05
CA PHE A 17 -7.76 2.21 -3.97
C PHE A 17 -6.84 2.53 -5.14
N SER A 18 -5.62 2.01 -5.09
CA SER A 18 -4.65 2.16 -6.17
C SER A 18 -3.92 0.84 -6.44
N THR A 19 -3.08 0.82 -7.49
CA THR A 19 -2.27 -0.33 -7.84
C THR A 19 -1.07 -0.49 -6.89
N ALA A 20 -0.67 -1.74 -6.64
CA ALA A 20 0.46 -2.10 -5.79
C ALA A 20 1.78 -2.24 -6.57
N ALA A 21 1.70 -2.45 -7.90
CA ALA A 21 2.87 -2.62 -8.77
C ALA A 21 2.83 -1.64 -9.94
N ASP A 22 4.01 -1.31 -10.49
CA ASP A 22 4.14 -0.50 -11.69
C ASP A 22 3.59 -1.24 -12.91
N ASN A 23 2.93 -0.51 -13.81
CA ASN A 23 2.33 -1.04 -15.04
C ASN A 23 1.31 -2.17 -14.81
N GLN A 24 0.67 -2.22 -13.65
CA GLN A 24 -0.38 -3.17 -13.34
C GLN A 24 -1.64 -2.84 -14.16
N THR A 25 -2.10 -3.77 -14.98
CA THR A 25 -3.24 -3.60 -15.90
C THR A 25 -4.54 -4.24 -15.41
N SER A 26 -4.47 -4.99 -14.30
CA SER A 26 -5.63 -5.63 -13.65
C SER A 26 -5.54 -5.53 -12.14
N VAL A 27 -6.70 -5.46 -11.47
CA VAL A 27 -6.80 -5.43 -10.01
C VAL A 27 -7.79 -6.49 -9.54
N GLU A 28 -7.34 -7.38 -8.66
CA GLU A 28 -8.22 -8.33 -7.97
C GLU A 28 -8.90 -7.65 -6.78
N ILE A 29 -10.21 -7.73 -6.73
CA ILE A 29 -11.03 -7.27 -5.61
C ILE A 29 -11.48 -8.51 -4.83
N HIS A 30 -10.99 -8.65 -3.61
CA HIS A 30 -11.34 -9.71 -2.68
C HIS A 30 -12.21 -9.17 -1.55
N ILE A 31 -13.44 -9.64 -1.48
CA ILE A 31 -14.44 -9.24 -0.48
C ILE A 31 -14.43 -10.27 0.63
N VAL A 32 -14.22 -9.79 1.84
CA VAL A 32 -14.17 -10.63 3.05
C VAL A 32 -15.10 -10.09 4.13
N GLN A 33 -15.54 -10.98 5.01
CA GLN A 33 -16.37 -10.65 6.17
C GLN A 33 -15.74 -11.21 7.44
N GLY A 34 -15.54 -10.37 8.44
CA GLY A 34 -14.96 -10.75 9.72
C GLY A 34 -14.39 -9.59 10.50
N GLU A 35 -13.82 -9.90 11.64
CA GLU A 35 -13.30 -8.92 12.61
C GLU A 35 -11.76 -8.86 12.63
N ARG A 36 -11.08 -9.80 11.97
CA ARG A 36 -9.61 -9.87 11.96
C ARG A 36 -9.00 -8.88 10.96
N PRO A 37 -7.84 -8.28 11.23
CA PRO A 37 -7.21 -7.30 10.35
C PRO A 37 -6.67 -7.91 9.04
N MET A 38 -6.26 -9.18 9.05
CA MET A 38 -5.76 -9.86 7.85
C MET A 38 -6.89 -10.50 7.06
N ALA A 39 -6.92 -10.28 5.74
CA ALA A 39 -7.97 -10.82 4.86
C ALA A 39 -8.03 -12.36 4.87
N SER A 40 -6.87 -13.02 5.02
CA SER A 40 -6.75 -14.49 5.10
C SER A 40 -7.49 -15.10 6.28
N ASP A 41 -7.65 -14.35 7.36
CA ASP A 41 -8.21 -14.82 8.62
C ASP A 41 -9.72 -14.53 8.74
N ASN A 42 -10.32 -14.04 7.66
CA ASN A 42 -11.74 -13.72 7.55
C ASN A 42 -12.44 -14.61 6.51
N LYS A 43 -13.76 -14.66 6.58
CA LYS A 43 -14.57 -15.41 5.62
C LYS A 43 -14.57 -14.72 4.26
N SER A 44 -14.12 -15.40 3.21
CA SER A 44 -14.24 -14.90 1.84
C SER A 44 -15.71 -14.93 1.39
N LEU A 45 -16.23 -13.80 0.91
CA LEU A 45 -17.56 -13.66 0.33
C LEU A 45 -17.52 -13.76 -1.19
N GLY A 46 -16.44 -13.31 -1.82
CA GLY A 46 -16.28 -13.35 -3.26
C GLY A 46 -15.01 -12.68 -3.74
N ARG A 47 -14.70 -12.94 -5.01
CA ARG A 47 -13.56 -12.31 -5.71
C ARG A 47 -13.95 -11.99 -7.12
N PHE A 48 -13.44 -10.89 -7.66
CA PHE A 48 -13.55 -10.56 -9.07
C PHE A 48 -12.37 -9.69 -9.51
N ILE A 49 -12.16 -9.59 -10.80
CA ILE A 49 -11.02 -8.87 -11.38
C ILE A 49 -11.54 -7.71 -12.21
N LEU A 50 -10.98 -6.52 -11.98
CA LEU A 50 -11.15 -5.36 -12.86
C LEU A 50 -9.96 -5.31 -13.81
N ASP A 51 -10.21 -5.59 -15.09
CA ASP A 51 -9.19 -5.59 -16.14
C ASP A 51 -9.20 -4.29 -16.95
N GLY A 52 -8.04 -4.01 -17.58
CA GLY A 52 -7.88 -2.91 -18.53
C GLY A 52 -7.69 -1.57 -17.86
N VAL A 53 -7.07 -1.58 -16.70
CA VAL A 53 -6.48 -0.40 -16.09
C VAL A 53 -5.28 0.03 -16.95
N PRO A 54 -5.13 1.32 -17.31
CA PRO A 54 -3.99 1.77 -18.08
C PRO A 54 -2.67 1.55 -17.32
N PRO A 55 -1.61 1.09 -18.02
CA PRO A 55 -0.29 0.99 -17.39
C PRO A 55 0.16 2.34 -16.86
N ALA A 56 0.48 2.40 -15.58
CA ALA A 56 0.97 3.60 -14.91
C ALA A 56 1.86 3.22 -13.72
N PRO A 57 2.66 4.15 -13.20
CA PRO A 57 3.37 3.93 -11.94
C PRO A 57 2.39 3.55 -10.81
N ARG A 58 2.82 2.66 -9.92
CA ARG A 58 2.03 2.27 -8.75
C ARG A 58 1.57 3.49 -7.95
N GLY A 59 0.37 3.42 -7.40
CA GLY A 59 -0.22 4.54 -6.65
C GLY A 59 -0.90 5.61 -7.52
N MET A 60 -0.70 5.63 -8.82
CA MET A 60 -1.33 6.60 -9.74
C MET A 60 -2.75 6.22 -10.16
N PRO A 61 -3.05 4.97 -10.57
CA PRO A 61 -4.41 4.59 -10.91
C PRO A 61 -5.36 4.74 -9.72
N GLN A 62 -6.57 5.21 -9.97
CA GLN A 62 -7.61 5.40 -8.96
C GLN A 62 -8.78 4.47 -9.24
N ILE A 63 -8.93 3.45 -8.39
CA ILE A 63 -9.99 2.45 -8.49
C ILE A 63 -10.95 2.68 -7.33
N GLU A 64 -12.14 3.16 -7.66
CA GLU A 64 -13.22 3.35 -6.70
C GLU A 64 -13.97 2.04 -6.52
N VAL A 65 -14.02 1.54 -5.28
CA VAL A 65 -14.79 0.35 -4.94
C VAL A 65 -15.95 0.77 -4.05
N SER A 66 -17.17 0.53 -4.52
CA SER A 66 -18.41 0.80 -3.78
C SER A 66 -19.03 -0.50 -3.26
N PHE A 67 -19.59 -0.42 -2.07
CA PHE A 67 -20.33 -1.47 -1.36
C PHE A 67 -21.73 -0.96 -1.12
N ASP A 68 -22.69 -1.54 -1.83
CA ASP A 68 -24.09 -1.17 -1.76
C ASP A 68 -24.89 -2.35 -1.17
N VAL A 69 -25.36 -2.18 0.06
CA VAL A 69 -26.23 -3.17 0.73
C VAL A 69 -27.67 -2.69 0.60
N ASP A 70 -28.53 -3.49 -0.03
CA ASP A 70 -29.95 -3.16 -0.17
C ASP A 70 -30.77 -3.50 1.09
N ALA A 71 -32.05 -3.17 1.06
CA ALA A 71 -32.97 -3.43 2.18
C ALA A 71 -33.17 -4.93 2.47
N ASN A 72 -32.84 -5.83 1.53
CA ASN A 72 -32.91 -7.27 1.70
C ASN A 72 -31.59 -7.89 2.18
N GLY A 73 -30.56 -7.04 2.41
CA GLY A 73 -29.24 -7.48 2.81
C GLY A 73 -28.37 -8.02 1.65
N ILE A 74 -28.76 -7.78 0.41
CA ILE A 74 -27.97 -8.15 -0.76
C ILE A 74 -26.84 -7.13 -0.90
N LEU A 75 -25.60 -7.61 -0.97
CA LEU A 75 -24.42 -6.79 -1.16
C LEU A 75 -24.01 -6.77 -2.63
N ASN A 76 -24.03 -5.60 -3.24
CA ASN A 76 -23.45 -5.36 -4.55
C ASN A 76 -22.09 -4.65 -4.36
N VAL A 77 -21.03 -5.22 -4.90
CA VAL A 77 -19.70 -4.60 -4.88
C VAL A 77 -19.32 -4.25 -6.31
N THR A 78 -19.04 -2.97 -6.54
CA THR A 78 -18.65 -2.44 -7.85
C THR A 78 -17.27 -1.81 -7.77
N ALA A 79 -16.37 -2.21 -8.63
CA ALA A 79 -15.08 -1.57 -8.84
C ALA A 79 -15.10 -0.76 -10.14
N LYS A 80 -14.65 0.49 -10.09
CA LYS A 80 -14.60 1.41 -11.22
C LYS A 80 -13.22 2.06 -11.32
N ASP A 81 -12.58 1.92 -12.44
CA ASP A 81 -11.41 2.74 -12.78
C ASP A 81 -11.87 4.15 -13.18
N LYS A 82 -11.41 5.17 -12.42
CA LYS A 82 -11.79 6.57 -12.64
C LYS A 82 -11.23 7.14 -13.93
N ALA A 83 -10.11 6.63 -14.42
CA ALA A 83 -9.48 7.14 -15.64
C ALA A 83 -10.20 6.66 -16.90
N THR A 84 -10.55 5.37 -16.99
CA THR A 84 -11.17 4.77 -18.18
C THR A 84 -12.68 4.67 -18.08
N GLY A 85 -13.23 4.76 -16.86
CA GLY A 85 -14.65 4.51 -16.58
C GLY A 85 -15.05 3.04 -16.63
N LYS A 86 -14.10 2.12 -16.84
CA LYS A 86 -14.38 0.69 -16.80
C LYS A 86 -14.88 0.26 -15.43
N THR A 87 -15.88 -0.62 -15.43
CA THR A 87 -16.52 -1.13 -14.23
C THR A 87 -16.62 -2.65 -14.27
N GLN A 88 -16.48 -3.25 -13.09
CA GLN A 88 -16.82 -4.65 -12.84
C GLN A 88 -17.56 -4.74 -11.51
N SER A 89 -18.48 -5.70 -11.38
CA SER A 89 -19.26 -5.87 -10.17
C SER A 89 -19.53 -7.32 -9.86
N ILE A 90 -19.77 -7.59 -8.57
CA ILE A 90 -20.26 -8.87 -8.07
C ILE A 90 -21.46 -8.63 -7.16
N LYS A 91 -22.44 -9.53 -7.23
CA LYS A 91 -23.59 -9.58 -6.34
C LYS A 91 -23.42 -10.72 -5.35
N ILE A 92 -23.56 -10.44 -4.07
CA ILE A 92 -23.43 -11.39 -2.98
C ILE A 92 -24.77 -11.43 -2.24
N GLU A 93 -25.40 -12.59 -2.24
CA GLU A 93 -26.72 -12.75 -1.60
C GLU A 93 -26.60 -12.93 -0.07
N ALA A 94 -27.63 -12.48 0.65
CA ALA A 94 -27.68 -12.57 2.11
C ALA A 94 -27.61 -14.02 2.64
N SER A 95 -27.98 -15.01 1.84
CA SER A 95 -27.88 -16.44 2.19
C SER A 95 -26.44 -16.94 2.41
N SER A 96 -25.45 -16.18 1.91
CA SER A 96 -24.02 -16.44 2.17
C SER A 96 -23.54 -15.90 3.53
N GLY A 97 -24.44 -15.30 4.31
CA GLY A 97 -24.14 -14.70 5.61
C GLY A 97 -23.63 -15.70 6.66
N LEU A 98 -23.15 -15.15 7.76
CA LEU A 98 -22.68 -15.92 8.92
C LEU A 98 -23.87 -16.30 9.81
N LYS A 99 -23.86 -17.51 10.38
CA LYS A 99 -24.76 -17.88 11.47
C LYS A 99 -24.35 -17.16 12.75
N GLU A 100 -25.27 -16.96 13.69
CA GLU A 100 -24.95 -16.32 14.98
C GLU A 100 -23.79 -17.00 15.74
N GLU A 101 -23.72 -18.33 15.66
CA GLU A 101 -22.65 -19.11 16.27
C GLU A 101 -21.29 -18.81 15.61
N ASP A 102 -21.26 -18.68 14.28
CA ASP A 102 -20.06 -18.32 13.54
C ASP A 102 -19.60 -16.90 13.90
N ILE A 103 -20.56 -15.97 14.05
CA ILE A 103 -20.25 -14.59 14.46
C ILE A 103 -19.61 -14.56 15.86
N LYS A 104 -20.19 -15.27 16.82
CA LYS A 104 -19.64 -15.36 18.18
C LYS A 104 -18.26 -15.99 18.20
N LYS A 105 -18.06 -17.04 17.40
CA LYS A 105 -16.76 -17.68 17.26
C LYS A 105 -15.73 -16.75 16.66
N MET A 106 -16.05 -16.05 15.58
CA MET A 106 -15.13 -15.09 14.94
C MET A 106 -14.77 -13.92 15.87
N GLN A 107 -15.69 -13.48 16.73
CA GLN A 107 -15.43 -12.47 17.74
C GLN A 107 -14.46 -12.97 18.80
N ALA A 108 -14.70 -14.16 19.35
CA ALA A 108 -13.83 -14.78 20.34
C ALA A 108 -12.42 -15.04 19.75
N ASP A 109 -12.33 -15.51 18.50
CA ASP A 109 -11.09 -15.72 17.80
C ASP A 109 -10.33 -14.36 17.57
N ALA A 110 -11.06 -13.30 17.24
CA ALA A 110 -10.47 -11.97 17.07
C ALA A 110 -9.92 -11.41 18.40
N GLU A 111 -10.64 -11.59 19.50
CA GLU A 111 -10.17 -11.19 20.83
C GLU A 111 -8.96 -12.00 21.28
N LEU A 112 -8.98 -13.32 21.06
CA LEU A 112 -7.89 -14.23 21.42
C LEU A 112 -6.58 -13.88 20.70
N HIS A 113 -6.69 -13.48 19.44
CA HIS A 113 -5.53 -13.17 18.58
C HIS A 113 -5.23 -11.67 18.45
N ALA A 114 -5.91 -10.80 19.21
CA ALA A 114 -5.82 -9.35 19.05
C ALA A 114 -4.38 -8.81 19.12
N GLU A 115 -3.56 -9.30 20.06
CA GLU A 115 -2.17 -8.87 20.21
C GLU A 115 -1.27 -9.39 19.07
N GLU A 116 -1.48 -10.62 18.66
CA GLU A 116 -0.74 -11.23 17.55
C GLU A 116 -1.07 -10.53 16.23
N ASP A 117 -2.35 -10.29 15.99
CA ASP A 117 -2.84 -9.60 14.80
C ASP A 117 -2.37 -8.15 14.74
N LYS A 118 -2.32 -7.47 15.89
CA LYS A 118 -1.74 -6.14 15.97
C LYS A 118 -0.28 -6.14 15.53
N LYS A 119 0.51 -7.07 16.04
CA LYS A 119 1.92 -7.21 15.64
C LYS A 119 2.07 -7.50 14.15
N LYS A 120 1.25 -8.40 13.60
CA LYS A 120 1.24 -8.71 12.16
C LYS A 120 0.91 -7.47 11.33
N LYS A 121 -0.12 -6.73 11.72
CA LYS A 121 -0.51 -5.48 11.05
C LYS A 121 0.61 -4.44 11.13
N ASP A 122 1.18 -4.23 12.31
CA ASP A 122 2.29 -3.28 12.51
C ASP A 122 3.47 -3.61 11.59
N VAL A 123 3.83 -4.89 11.45
CA VAL A 123 4.90 -5.33 10.53
C VAL A 123 4.54 -5.04 9.07
N VAL A 124 3.28 -5.27 8.67
CA VAL A 124 2.83 -4.96 7.31
C VAL A 124 2.87 -3.45 7.05
N ASP A 125 2.41 -2.64 7.98
CA ASP A 125 2.42 -1.17 7.85
C ASP A 125 3.85 -0.63 7.77
N ILE A 126 4.78 -1.19 8.55
CA ILE A 126 6.20 -0.86 8.49
C ILE A 126 6.79 -1.25 7.12
N LYS A 127 6.48 -2.44 6.61
CA LYS A 127 6.92 -2.89 5.28
C LYS A 127 6.40 -1.98 4.15
N ASN A 128 5.14 -1.56 4.23
CA ASN A 128 4.54 -0.64 3.26
C ASN A 128 5.23 0.74 3.30
N THR A 129 5.54 1.23 4.50
CA THR A 129 6.29 2.48 4.67
C THR A 129 7.71 2.37 4.10
N ALA A 130 8.39 1.27 4.37
CA ALA A 130 9.72 0.99 3.82
C ALA A 130 9.70 0.97 2.28
N GLU A 131 8.69 0.33 1.67
CA GLU A 131 8.53 0.29 0.21
C GLU A 131 8.34 1.68 -0.40
N MET A 132 7.52 2.51 0.25
CA MET A 132 7.29 3.89 -0.20
C MET A 132 8.58 4.72 -0.14
N ILE A 133 9.38 4.56 0.92
CA ILE A 133 10.65 5.29 1.07
C ILE A 133 11.68 4.79 0.06
N ILE A 134 11.78 3.48 -0.19
CA ILE A 134 12.64 2.91 -1.24
C ILE A 134 12.27 3.54 -2.61
N TYR A 135 10.97 3.55 -2.95
CA TYR A 135 10.52 4.14 -4.21
C TYR A 135 10.88 5.62 -4.33
N THR A 136 10.68 6.38 -3.26
CA THR A 136 11.02 7.80 -3.23
C THR A 136 12.54 8.03 -3.37
N ALA A 137 13.35 7.19 -2.72
CA ALA A 137 14.78 7.25 -2.81
C ALA A 137 15.31 6.92 -4.24
N GLU A 138 14.74 5.88 -4.85
CA GLU A 138 15.09 5.50 -6.23
C GLU A 138 14.70 6.59 -7.25
N LYS A 139 13.56 7.24 -7.04
CA LYS A 139 13.16 8.38 -7.85
C LYS A 139 14.10 9.56 -7.65
N ALA A 140 14.42 9.90 -6.41
CA ALA A 140 15.35 10.98 -6.11
C ALA A 140 16.75 10.72 -6.70
N LEU A 141 17.23 9.48 -6.72
CA LEU A 141 18.48 9.11 -7.38
C LEU A 141 18.46 9.30 -8.91
N LYS A 142 17.30 9.06 -9.54
CA LYS A 142 17.12 9.28 -10.99
C LYS A 142 17.05 10.76 -11.35
N ASP A 143 16.46 11.55 -10.45
CA ASP A 143 16.28 13.00 -10.65
C ASP A 143 17.54 13.80 -10.31
N LEU A 144 18.58 13.15 -9.74
CA LEU A 144 19.88 13.80 -9.52
C LEU A 144 20.54 14.16 -10.85
N PRO A 145 21.05 15.39 -11.00
CA PRO A 145 21.73 15.81 -12.22
C PRO A 145 22.94 14.90 -12.51
N ALA A 146 23.19 14.67 -13.80
CA ALA A 146 24.42 14.02 -14.23
C ALA A 146 25.64 14.86 -13.78
N PRO A 147 26.78 14.23 -13.49
CA PRO A 147 28.02 14.99 -13.17
C PRO A 147 28.28 15.99 -14.27
N ASP A 148 28.15 17.27 -13.98
CA ASP A 148 28.35 18.33 -14.95
C ASP A 148 29.85 18.69 -14.99
N GLN A 149 30.37 18.95 -16.19
CA GLN A 149 31.78 19.33 -16.39
C GLN A 149 32.13 20.71 -15.80
N SER A 150 31.11 21.48 -15.39
CA SER A 150 31.26 22.80 -14.77
C SER A 150 31.36 22.76 -13.24
N GLY A 151 30.91 21.68 -12.59
CA GLY A 151 31.11 21.46 -11.15
C GLY A 151 32.48 20.88 -10.88
N GLY A 152 33.35 21.57 -10.14
CA GLY A 152 34.71 21.11 -9.85
C GLY A 152 34.74 19.67 -9.33
N GLN A 153 35.88 18.96 -9.53
CA GLN A 153 36.09 17.54 -9.18
C GLN A 153 35.54 17.13 -7.78
N ALA A 154 35.65 18.01 -6.79
CA ALA A 154 35.17 17.77 -5.43
C ALA A 154 33.63 17.67 -5.31
N GLY A 155 32.89 18.43 -6.11
CA GLY A 155 31.41 18.38 -6.11
C GLY A 155 30.88 17.09 -6.75
N ASN A 156 31.51 16.63 -7.81
CA ASN A 156 31.16 15.39 -8.49
C ASN A 156 31.47 14.15 -7.63
N GLU A 157 32.60 14.16 -6.92
CA GLU A 157 32.99 13.07 -6.02
C GLU A 157 32.03 12.97 -4.80
N ALA A 158 31.61 14.10 -4.24
CA ALA A 158 30.62 14.13 -3.16
C ALA A 158 29.26 13.59 -3.60
N LEU A 159 28.83 13.92 -4.81
CA LEU A 159 27.57 13.44 -5.38
C LEU A 159 27.58 11.92 -5.66
N GLU A 160 28.71 11.42 -6.21
CA GLU A 160 28.91 9.99 -6.44
C GLU A 160 28.94 9.19 -5.14
N ASN A 161 29.63 9.70 -4.11
CA ASN A 161 29.65 9.08 -2.78
C ASN A 161 28.24 9.06 -2.15
N LEU A 162 27.44 10.12 -2.32
CA LEU A 162 26.08 10.20 -1.83
C LEU A 162 25.15 9.19 -2.57
N LYS A 163 25.26 9.11 -3.90
CA LYS A 163 24.53 8.10 -4.70
C LYS A 163 24.84 6.68 -4.22
N LYS A 164 26.12 6.39 -4.00
CA LYS A 164 26.57 5.07 -3.50
C LYS A 164 26.01 4.78 -2.12
N SER A 165 26.11 5.72 -1.18
CA SER A 165 25.58 5.58 0.18
C SER A 165 24.08 5.33 0.18
N VAL A 166 23.29 6.09 -0.57
CA VAL A 166 21.83 5.89 -0.68
C VAL A 166 21.50 4.53 -1.30
N THR A 167 22.23 4.11 -2.34
CA THR A 167 22.04 2.79 -2.97
C THR A 167 22.31 1.65 -2.00
N GLU A 168 23.37 1.77 -1.18
CA GLU A 168 23.68 0.80 -0.12
C GLU A 168 22.56 0.74 0.92
N LYS A 169 22.01 1.89 1.34
CA LYS A 169 20.89 1.95 2.29
C LYS A 169 19.59 1.39 1.70
N ILE A 170 19.32 1.62 0.41
CA ILE A 170 18.17 0.97 -0.29
C ILE A 170 18.33 -0.54 -0.25
N THR A 171 19.53 -1.06 -0.55
CA THR A 171 19.79 -2.50 -0.54
C THR A 171 19.64 -3.09 0.87
N ALA A 172 20.17 -2.41 1.89
CA ALA A 172 20.03 -2.82 3.28
C ALA A 172 18.55 -2.85 3.71
N LEU A 173 17.76 -1.82 3.34
CA LEU A 173 16.33 -1.79 3.67
C LEU A 173 15.53 -2.86 2.92
N ARG A 174 15.86 -3.16 1.66
CA ARG A 174 15.25 -4.28 0.92
C ARG A 174 15.50 -5.60 1.62
N THR A 175 16.75 -5.86 2.04
CA THR A 175 17.12 -7.08 2.78
C THR A 175 16.38 -7.16 4.12
N ALA A 176 16.31 -6.07 4.87
CA ALA A 176 15.58 -6.02 6.13
C ALA A 176 14.07 -6.28 5.93
N LYS A 177 13.47 -5.71 4.86
CA LYS A 177 12.05 -5.87 4.52
C LYS A 177 11.67 -7.33 4.21
N ASP A 178 12.58 -8.12 3.65
CA ASP A 178 12.34 -9.54 3.38
C ASP A 178 12.27 -10.37 4.67
N GLY A 179 12.80 -9.85 5.77
CA GLY A 179 12.69 -10.43 7.10
C GLY A 179 11.32 -10.20 7.76
N THR A 180 11.23 -10.64 9.03
CA THR A 180 10.03 -10.47 9.89
C THR A 180 10.27 -9.54 11.07
N ASP A 181 11.49 -9.02 11.24
CA ASP A 181 11.88 -8.13 12.32
C ASP A 181 11.48 -6.68 12.01
N GLY A 182 10.36 -6.24 12.61
CA GLY A 182 9.84 -4.89 12.44
C GLY A 182 10.81 -3.79 12.91
N ASP A 183 11.59 -4.03 13.96
CA ASP A 183 12.52 -3.04 14.50
C ASP A 183 13.74 -2.87 13.56
N ALA A 184 14.24 -3.95 12.99
CA ALA A 184 15.29 -3.90 11.98
C ALA A 184 14.83 -3.11 10.73
N ILE A 185 13.57 -3.33 10.29
CA ILE A 185 13.00 -2.60 9.15
C ILE A 185 12.86 -1.11 9.47
N LYS A 186 12.34 -0.75 10.66
CA LYS A 186 12.23 0.65 11.09
C LYS A 186 13.57 1.35 11.10
N LYS A 187 14.59 0.73 11.73
CA LYS A 187 15.93 1.29 11.78
C LYS A 187 16.52 1.53 10.39
N ALA A 188 16.43 0.55 9.50
CA ALA A 188 16.92 0.71 8.13
C ALA A 188 16.14 1.78 7.36
N THR A 189 14.83 1.94 7.64
CA THR A 189 13.97 2.99 7.08
C THR A 189 14.41 4.38 7.51
N GLU A 190 14.70 4.57 8.80
CA GLU A 190 15.21 5.83 9.37
C GLU A 190 16.59 6.17 8.82
N GLU A 191 17.48 5.19 8.70
CA GLU A 191 18.80 5.37 8.11
C GLU A 191 18.74 5.84 6.66
N LEU A 192 17.86 5.22 5.84
CA LEU A 192 17.65 5.65 4.46
C LEU A 192 17.02 7.05 4.39
N SER A 193 16.02 7.34 5.23
CA SER A 193 15.39 8.67 5.30
C SER A 193 16.41 9.78 5.65
N THR A 194 17.31 9.49 6.59
CA THR A 194 18.38 10.42 6.98
C THR A 194 19.33 10.69 5.83
N GLU A 195 19.69 9.64 5.07
CA GLU A 195 20.58 9.77 3.92
C GLU A 195 19.92 10.53 2.76
N MET A 196 18.62 10.31 2.55
CA MET A 196 17.82 11.08 1.57
C MET A 196 17.75 12.58 1.89
N SER A 197 17.72 12.97 3.16
CA SER A 197 17.72 14.38 3.54
C SER A 197 18.99 15.09 3.05
N LYS A 198 20.13 14.40 3.01
CA LYS A 198 21.38 14.94 2.47
C LYS A 198 21.33 15.17 0.96
N ILE A 199 20.53 14.38 0.22
CA ILE A 199 20.27 14.62 -1.22
C ILE A 199 19.58 15.96 -1.41
N GLY A 200 18.55 16.25 -0.62
CA GLY A 200 17.84 17.53 -0.67
C GLY A 200 18.76 18.73 -0.42
N GLU A 201 19.66 18.64 0.56
CA GLU A 201 20.66 19.66 0.83
C GLU A 201 21.68 19.81 -0.30
N ALA A 202 22.10 18.70 -0.91
CA ALA A 202 23.03 18.71 -2.02
C ALA A 202 22.42 19.37 -3.27
N ILE A 203 21.15 19.09 -3.57
CA ILE A 203 20.41 19.72 -4.67
C ILE A 203 20.23 21.23 -4.43
N GLN A 204 19.89 21.65 -3.21
CA GLN A 204 19.76 23.06 -2.85
C GLN A 204 21.09 23.80 -2.99
N LYS A 205 22.21 23.20 -2.61
CA LYS A 205 23.56 23.80 -2.77
C LYS A 205 24.01 23.89 -4.22
N ALA A 206 23.59 22.91 -5.05
CA ALA A 206 23.90 22.91 -6.49
C ALA A 206 22.99 23.86 -7.30
N GLY A 207 21.75 24.09 -6.87
CA GLY A 207 20.79 24.98 -7.53
C GLY A 207 20.77 26.43 -7.03
N GLY A 208 21.56 26.77 -6.01
CA GLY A 208 21.62 28.10 -5.39
C GLY A 208 22.81 28.97 -5.82
N ALA A 209 23.45 28.66 -6.94
CA ALA A 209 24.51 29.48 -7.54
C ALA A 209 23.94 30.19 -8.79
N ASP A 210 22.99 31.11 -8.57
CA ASP A 210 22.65 32.20 -9.50
C ASP A 210 22.65 33.52 -8.74
#